data_73bc1538460922ad013ff0bfd474f571
#
_entry.id   73bc1538460922ad013ff0bfd474f571
#
_cell.length_a   1.000
_cell.length_b   1.000
_cell.length_c   1.000
_cell.angle_alpha   90.00
_cell.angle_beta   90.00
_cell.angle_gamma   90.00
#
_symmetry.space_group_name_H-M   'P 1'
#
loop_
_entity.id
_entity.type
_entity.pdbx_description
1 polymer ?
#
loop_
_entity_poly.entity_id
_entity_poly.type
_entity_poly.pdbx_seq_one_letter_code
_entity_poly.pdbx_strand_id
1 'polypeptide(L)'
;MLGVRTQRLELRLTDEERQIDGAAATAVGETLSDFFRRAARLRAQEVLTDQRQIALSDIEATRFLDALETVDEDAVARLRDLRHRA
;
A
#
# COMPACT_ATOMS: atom_id res chain seq x y z
N MET A 1 19.44 -5.18 -8.13
CA MET A 1 19.41 -5.13 -9.58
C MET A 1 18.31 -6.01 -10.16
N LEU A 2 17.71 -5.54 -11.20
CA LEU A 2 16.63 -6.29 -11.85
C LEU A 2 17.22 -7.36 -12.77
N GLY A 3 16.68 -8.56 -12.71
CA GLY A 3 17.08 -9.63 -13.60
C GLY A 3 16.54 -9.45 -15.02
N VAL A 4 16.78 -10.43 -15.87
CA VAL A 4 16.25 -10.48 -17.21
C VAL A 4 14.74 -10.64 -17.14
N ARG A 5 14.01 -9.91 -17.99
CA ARG A 5 12.55 -10.03 -18.07
C ARG A 5 12.19 -11.33 -18.76
N THR A 6 11.62 -12.25 -18.00
CA THR A 6 11.23 -13.58 -18.49
C THR A 6 9.72 -13.81 -18.48
N GLN A 7 8.96 -12.90 -17.88
CA GLN A 7 7.51 -13.00 -17.77
C GLN A 7 6.85 -12.06 -18.79
N ARG A 8 5.74 -12.52 -19.34
CA ARG A 8 4.99 -11.78 -20.34
C ARG A 8 3.57 -11.53 -19.87
N LEU A 9 3.09 -10.30 -20.02
CA LEU A 9 1.73 -9.91 -19.72
C LEU A 9 1.11 -9.26 -20.93
N GLU A 10 -0.05 -9.74 -21.34
CA GLU A 10 -0.82 -9.12 -22.40
C GLU A 10 -2.02 -8.40 -21.81
N LEU A 11 -2.22 -7.15 -22.22
CA LEU A 11 -3.34 -6.33 -21.80
C LEU A 11 -4.22 -5.99 -23.00
N ARG A 12 -5.53 -6.11 -22.82
CA ARG A 12 -6.49 -5.63 -23.80
C ARG A 12 -6.96 -4.25 -23.36
N LEU A 13 -6.79 -3.28 -24.26
CA LEU A 13 -7.21 -1.91 -24.01
C LEU A 13 -8.29 -1.53 -25.02
N THR A 14 -9.22 -0.69 -24.60
CA THR A 14 -10.11 -0.02 -25.54
C THR A 14 -9.31 1.01 -26.32
N ASP A 15 -9.84 1.46 -27.45
CA ASP A 15 -9.20 2.51 -28.24
C ASP A 15 -9.03 3.79 -27.42
N GLU A 16 -10.03 4.12 -26.63
CA GLU A 16 -9.99 5.30 -25.76
C GLU A 16 -8.89 5.18 -24.68
N GLU A 17 -8.83 4.04 -24.00
CA GLU A 17 -7.79 3.76 -23.02
C GLU A 17 -6.40 3.87 -23.62
N ARG A 18 -6.21 3.28 -24.81
CA ARG A 18 -4.92 3.35 -25.49
C ARG A 18 -4.53 4.77 -25.86
N GLN A 19 -5.49 5.59 -26.29
CA GLN A 19 -5.22 6.99 -26.63
C GLN A 19 -4.81 7.79 -25.39
N ILE A 20 -5.54 7.62 -24.30
CA ILE A 20 -5.25 8.34 -23.05
C ILE A 20 -3.89 7.93 -22.49
N ASP A 21 -3.67 6.62 -22.38
CA ASP A 21 -2.43 6.10 -21.81
C ASP A 21 -1.23 6.40 -22.70
N GLY A 22 -1.40 6.35 -24.03
CA GLY A 22 -0.36 6.72 -24.98
C GLY A 22 0.00 8.19 -24.91
N ALA A 23 -0.99 9.06 -24.77
CA ALA A 23 -0.75 10.50 -24.61
C ALA A 23 0.00 10.79 -23.31
N ALA A 24 -0.38 10.14 -22.24
CA ALA A 24 0.29 10.27 -20.93
C ALA A 24 1.75 9.79 -21.00
N ALA A 25 1.98 8.65 -21.63
CA ALA A 25 3.33 8.12 -21.82
C ALA A 25 4.20 9.08 -22.61
N THR A 26 3.68 9.61 -23.70
CA THR A 26 4.39 10.58 -24.53
C THR A 26 4.73 11.85 -23.74
N ALA A 27 3.78 12.32 -22.93
CA ALA A 27 3.98 13.54 -22.12
C ALA A 27 5.15 13.42 -21.15
N VAL A 28 5.45 12.21 -20.66
CA VAL A 28 6.57 11.96 -19.76
C VAL A 28 7.78 11.33 -20.45
N GLY A 29 7.76 11.25 -21.77
CA GLY A 29 8.89 10.74 -22.56
C GLY A 29 9.10 9.24 -22.44
N GLU A 30 8.06 8.48 -22.18
CA GLU A 30 8.14 7.03 -22.02
C GLU A 30 7.43 6.31 -23.17
N THR A 31 7.85 5.07 -23.43
CA THR A 31 7.06 4.16 -24.27
C THR A 31 5.81 3.73 -23.49
N LEU A 32 4.80 3.27 -24.20
CA LEU A 32 3.57 2.78 -23.57
C LEU A 32 3.86 1.62 -22.61
N SER A 33 4.75 0.71 -23.01
CA SER A 33 5.17 -0.41 -22.15
C SER A 33 5.87 0.04 -20.88
N ASP A 34 6.77 0.99 -20.98
CA ASP A 34 7.48 1.53 -19.82
C ASP A 34 6.55 2.30 -18.91
N PHE A 35 5.61 3.03 -19.49
CA PHE A 35 4.58 3.74 -18.75
C PHE A 35 3.76 2.77 -17.89
N PHE A 36 3.29 1.67 -18.47
CA PHE A 36 2.53 0.66 -17.74
C PHE A 36 3.37 -0.04 -16.66
N ARG A 37 4.62 -0.37 -16.95
CA ARG A 37 5.49 -1.01 -15.96
C ARG A 37 5.71 -0.11 -14.76
N ARG A 38 5.94 1.16 -15.01
CA ARG A 38 6.16 2.15 -13.95
C ARG A 38 4.90 2.37 -13.13
N ALA A 39 3.75 2.51 -13.78
CA ALA A 39 2.46 2.67 -13.12
C ALA A 39 2.15 1.46 -12.23
N ALA A 40 2.37 0.25 -12.74
CA ALA A 40 2.16 -0.97 -11.96
C ALA A 40 3.09 -1.06 -10.77
N ARG A 41 4.36 -0.68 -10.93
CA ARG A 41 5.35 -0.67 -9.84
C ARG A 41 4.94 0.30 -8.73
N LEU A 42 4.55 1.50 -9.10
CA LEU A 42 4.11 2.50 -8.14
C LEU A 42 2.87 2.04 -7.38
N ARG A 43 1.91 1.48 -8.09
CA ARG A 43 0.71 0.96 -7.46
C ARG A 43 1.01 -0.20 -6.53
N ALA A 44 1.90 -1.10 -6.93
CA ALA A 44 2.32 -2.21 -6.08
C ALA A 44 2.98 -1.72 -4.80
N GLN A 45 3.83 -0.70 -4.89
CA GLN A 45 4.47 -0.09 -3.73
C GLN A 45 3.44 0.52 -2.78
N GLU A 46 2.44 1.21 -3.30
CA GLU A 46 1.35 1.76 -2.49
C GLU A 46 0.61 0.66 -1.73
N VAL A 47 0.18 -0.37 -2.45
CA VAL A 47 -0.58 -1.48 -1.86
C VAL A 47 0.23 -2.19 -0.79
N LEU A 48 1.48 -2.51 -1.07
CA LEU A 48 2.35 -3.22 -0.12
C LEU A 48 2.70 -2.36 1.09
N THR A 49 2.87 -1.06 0.91
CA THR A 49 3.10 -0.12 2.00
C THR A 49 1.87 -0.04 2.91
N ASP A 50 0.68 0.06 2.33
CA ASP A 50 -0.56 0.09 3.10
C ASP A 50 -0.74 -1.18 3.91
N GLN A 51 -0.47 -2.34 3.32
CA GLN A 51 -0.53 -3.62 4.02
C GLN A 51 0.46 -3.70 5.18
N ARG A 52 1.67 -3.22 4.99
CA ARG A 52 2.68 -3.18 6.05
C ARG A 52 2.25 -2.29 7.21
N GLN A 53 1.67 -1.14 6.91
CA GLN A 53 1.18 -0.23 7.93
C GLN A 53 0.04 -0.83 8.74
N ILE A 54 -0.88 -1.52 8.09
CA ILE A 54 -1.97 -2.22 8.76
C ILE A 54 -1.40 -3.31 9.67
N ALA A 55 -0.48 -4.12 9.18
CA ALA A 55 0.16 -5.18 9.96
C ALA A 55 0.91 -4.63 11.17
N LEU A 56 1.65 -3.52 11.00
CA LEU A 56 2.36 -2.86 12.10
C LEU A 56 1.39 -2.30 13.14
N SER A 57 0.29 -1.71 12.70
CA SER A 57 -0.74 -1.20 13.61
C SER A 57 -1.37 -2.30 14.45
N ASP A 58 -1.61 -3.47 13.85
CA ASP A 58 -2.13 -4.64 14.56
C ASP A 58 -1.13 -5.17 15.60
N ILE A 59 0.15 -5.22 15.24
CA ILE A 59 1.22 -5.63 16.16
C ILE A 59 1.32 -4.64 17.32
N GLU A 60 1.31 -3.35 17.03
CA GLU A 60 1.37 -2.31 18.07
C GLU A 60 0.18 -2.37 19.01
N ALA A 61 -1.02 -2.58 18.47
CA ALA A 61 -2.23 -2.73 19.27
C ALA A 61 -2.14 -3.96 20.17
N THR A 62 -1.65 -5.07 19.65
CA THR A 62 -1.46 -6.31 20.42
C THR A 62 -0.46 -6.10 21.55
N ARG A 63 0.68 -5.46 21.27
CA ARG A 63 1.69 -5.14 22.29
C ARG A 63 1.15 -4.24 23.37
N PHE A 64 0.35 -3.26 22.98
CA PHE A 64 -0.27 -2.33 23.90
C PHE A 64 -1.24 -3.06 24.84
N LEU A 65 -2.08 -3.94 24.29
CA LEU A 65 -3.01 -4.75 25.08
C LEU A 65 -2.28 -5.70 26.02
N ASP A 66 -1.20 -6.33 25.55
CA ASP A 66 -0.36 -7.19 26.40
C ASP A 66 0.26 -6.43 27.55
N ALA A 67 0.74 -5.20 27.28
CA ALA A 67 1.29 -4.35 28.32
C ALA A 67 0.23 -3.96 29.36
N LEU A 68 -1.01 -3.76 28.95
CA LEU A 68 -2.11 -3.44 29.86
C LEU A 68 -2.44 -4.57 30.81
N GLU A 69 -2.23 -5.83 30.41
CA GLU A 69 -2.44 -6.99 31.28
C GLU A 69 -1.49 -7.01 32.48
N THR A 70 -0.36 -6.33 32.37
CA THR A 70 0.65 -6.25 33.44
C THR A 70 0.51 -5.06 34.35
N VAL A 71 -0.47 -4.17 34.11
CA VAL A 71 -0.75 -2.97 34.92
C VAL A 71 -2.02 -3.20 35.73
N ASP A 72 -2.23 -2.36 36.77
CA ASP A 72 -3.41 -2.45 37.62
C ASP A 72 -4.69 -2.08 36.85
N GLU A 73 -5.85 -2.49 37.43
CA GLU A 73 -7.15 -2.27 36.81
C GLU A 73 -7.49 -0.79 36.64
N ASP A 74 -7.03 0.06 37.55
CA ASP A 74 -7.29 1.50 37.51
C ASP A 74 -6.59 2.14 36.29
N ALA A 75 -5.37 1.73 36.02
CA ALA A 75 -4.64 2.18 34.85
C ALA A 75 -5.32 1.72 33.55
N VAL A 76 -5.78 0.49 33.52
CA VAL A 76 -6.52 -0.08 32.38
C VAL A 76 -7.82 0.69 32.16
N ALA A 77 -8.57 0.97 33.21
CA ALA A 77 -9.82 1.72 33.14
C ALA A 77 -9.61 3.13 32.59
N ARG A 78 -8.56 3.82 33.04
CA ARG A 78 -8.23 5.16 32.54
C ARG A 78 -7.88 5.16 31.05
N LEU A 79 -7.15 4.16 30.61
CA LEU A 79 -6.78 4.05 29.20
C LEU A 79 -8.00 3.73 28.32
N ARG A 80 -8.93 2.93 28.79
CA ARG A 80 -10.20 2.68 28.10
C ARG A 80 -11.02 3.95 27.97
N ASP A 81 -11.07 4.76 29.01
CA ASP A 81 -11.76 6.05 29.01
C ASP A 81 -11.19 6.98 27.93
N LEU A 82 -9.88 7.10 27.86
CA LEU A 82 -9.22 7.89 26.83
C LEU A 82 -9.54 7.40 25.42
N ARG A 83 -9.59 6.09 25.25
CA ARG A 83 -9.91 5.49 23.95
C ARG A 83 -11.34 5.79 23.53
N HIS A 84 -12.28 5.80 24.46
CA HIS A 84 -13.68 6.12 24.18
C HIS A 84 -13.92 7.60 23.88
N ARG A 85 -13.05 8.47 24.34
CA ARG A 85 -13.14 9.91 24.08
C ARG A 85 -12.60 10.31 22.71
N ALA A 86 -11.82 9.47 22.08
CA ALA A 86 -11.18 9.77 20.81
C ALA A 86 -12.16 9.71 19.59
#